data_ff92e93c3980556b649b357b7200d472
#
_entry.id   ff92e93c3980556b649b357b7200d472
#
_cell.length_a   1.000
_cell.length_b   1.000
_cell.length_c   1.000
_cell.angle_alpha   90.00
_cell.angle_beta   90.00
_cell.angle_gamma   90.00
#
_symmetry.space_group_name_H-M   'P 1'
#
loop_
_entity.id
_entity.type
_entity.pdbx_description
1 polymer ?
#
loop_
_entity_poly.entity_id
_entity_poly.type
_entity_poly.pdbx_seq_one_letter_code
_entity_poly.pdbx_strand_id
1 'polypeptide(L)'
;MDEITPDALEYANGQSNRLRDLILKPKTLVMPGAYDGLTARLFEAMGFEAIQCTSGGIAAGFGYTDGEVVTLEETLHLSKVIAESVTVPVNG
;
A
#
# COMPACT_ATOMS: atom_id res chain seq x y z
N MET A 1 -14.08 -4.92 13.25
CA MET A 1 -13.40 -5.44 12.04
C MET A 1 -14.46 -5.71 11.00
N ASP A 2 -14.28 -5.14 9.83
CA ASP A 2 -15.23 -5.32 8.74
C ASP A 2 -15.23 -6.78 8.26
N GLU A 3 -16.41 -7.26 7.91
CA GLU A 3 -16.57 -8.59 7.37
C GLU A 3 -15.90 -8.69 5.99
N ILE A 4 -15.12 -9.75 5.75
CA ILE A 4 -14.51 -9.98 4.45
C ILE A 4 -15.58 -10.54 3.51
N THR A 5 -15.94 -9.78 2.49
CA THR A 5 -16.89 -10.22 1.48
C THR A 5 -16.19 -11.03 0.39
N PRO A 6 -16.92 -11.91 -0.35
CA PRO A 6 -16.34 -12.61 -1.50
C PRO A 6 -15.76 -11.65 -2.55
N ASP A 7 -16.40 -10.52 -2.82
CA ASP A 7 -15.92 -9.52 -3.78
C ASP A 7 -14.62 -8.86 -3.31
N ALA A 8 -14.53 -8.54 -2.02
CA ALA A 8 -13.30 -7.97 -1.44
C ALA A 8 -12.15 -8.96 -1.51
N LEU A 9 -12.40 -10.23 -1.26
CA LEU A 9 -11.40 -11.28 -1.34
C LEU A 9 -10.93 -11.49 -2.78
N GLU A 10 -11.83 -11.51 -3.73
CA GLU A 10 -11.50 -11.61 -5.15
C GLU A 10 -10.65 -10.43 -5.61
N TYR A 11 -11.00 -9.22 -5.21
CA TYR A 11 -10.20 -8.03 -5.49
C TYR A 11 -8.80 -8.13 -4.90
N ALA A 12 -8.68 -8.52 -3.64
CA ALA A 12 -7.38 -8.66 -2.98
C ALA A 12 -6.52 -9.71 -3.66
N ASN A 13 -7.10 -10.85 -4.05
CA ASN A 13 -6.40 -11.90 -4.78
C ASN A 13 -5.93 -11.40 -6.15
N GLY A 14 -6.75 -10.64 -6.86
CA GLY A 14 -6.39 -10.03 -8.14
C GLY A 14 -5.20 -9.07 -7.99
N GLN A 15 -5.19 -8.24 -6.96
CA GLN A 15 -4.07 -7.32 -6.70
C GLN A 15 -2.79 -8.06 -6.33
N SER A 16 -2.88 -9.10 -5.52
CA SER A 16 -1.74 -9.95 -5.17
C SER A 16 -1.14 -10.62 -6.40
N ASN A 17 -1.98 -11.13 -7.30
CA ASN A 17 -1.54 -11.75 -8.55
C ASN A 17 -0.87 -10.73 -9.48
N ARG A 18 -1.40 -9.52 -9.57
CA ARG A 18 -0.81 -8.44 -10.35
C ARG A 18 0.58 -8.08 -9.83
N LEU A 19 0.74 -7.94 -8.52
CA LEU A 19 2.03 -7.65 -7.91
C LEU A 19 3.04 -8.77 -8.19
N ARG A 20 2.60 -10.01 -8.02
CA ARG A 20 3.43 -11.18 -8.31
C ARG A 20 3.92 -11.18 -9.77
N ASP A 21 3.03 -10.91 -10.72
CA ASP A 21 3.38 -10.86 -12.13
C ASP A 21 4.40 -9.75 -12.42
N LEU A 22 4.25 -8.60 -11.79
CA LEU A 22 5.20 -7.49 -11.92
C LEU A 22 6.58 -7.86 -11.36
N ILE A 23 6.63 -8.53 -10.22
CA ILE A 23 7.90 -8.95 -9.59
C ILE A 23 8.61 -10.00 -10.45
N LEU A 24 7.87 -10.88 -11.09
CA LEU A 24 8.43 -11.98 -11.90
C LEU A 24 8.91 -11.54 -13.28
N LYS A 25 8.58 -10.33 -13.72
CA LYS A 25 9.10 -9.81 -14.99
C LYS A 25 10.61 -9.60 -14.90
N PRO A 26 11.36 -9.77 -16.01
CA PRO A 26 12.82 -9.59 -16.01
C PRO A 26 13.27 -8.14 -15.86
N LYS A 27 12.35 -7.21 -15.72
CA LYS A 27 12.58 -5.78 -15.55
C LYS A 27 12.54 -5.42 -14.06
N THR A 28 13.43 -4.53 -13.63
CA THR A 28 13.39 -4.01 -12.25
C THR A 28 12.07 -3.32 -11.96
N LEU A 29 11.39 -3.76 -10.91
CA LEU A 29 10.18 -3.12 -10.42
C LEU A 29 10.55 -2.06 -9.39
N VAL A 30 10.10 -0.83 -9.60
CA VAL A 30 10.26 0.27 -8.65
C VAL A 30 8.94 0.49 -7.92
N MET A 31 8.97 0.32 -6.61
CA MET A 31 7.81 0.56 -5.74
C MET A 31 8.09 1.74 -4.82
N PRO A 32 7.61 2.95 -5.14
CA PRO A 32 7.81 4.09 -4.24
C PRO A 32 7.01 3.91 -2.96
N GLY A 33 7.54 4.43 -1.85
CA GLY A 33 6.89 4.33 -0.55
C GLY A 33 5.87 5.44 -0.34
N ALA A 34 4.60 5.06 -0.24
CA ALA A 34 3.52 5.98 0.11
C ALA A 34 3.23 5.90 1.61
N TYR A 35 2.89 7.02 2.22
CA TYR A 35 2.56 7.12 3.63
C TYR A 35 1.15 7.68 3.88
N ASP A 36 0.45 8.08 2.85
CA ASP A 36 -0.95 8.50 2.90
C ASP A 36 -1.63 8.33 1.54
N GLY A 37 -2.91 8.65 1.47
CA GLY A 37 -3.67 8.55 0.23
C GLY A 37 -3.20 9.52 -0.84
N LEU A 38 -2.75 10.72 -0.46
CA LEU A 38 -2.26 11.72 -1.41
C LEU A 38 -1.00 11.24 -2.11
N THR A 39 0.00 10.79 -1.36
CA THR A 39 1.25 10.30 -1.95
C THR A 39 1.01 9.07 -2.81
N ALA A 40 0.11 8.16 -2.39
CA ALA A 40 -0.24 7.00 -3.19
C ALA A 40 -0.85 7.41 -4.54
N ARG A 41 -1.78 8.35 -4.55
CA ARG A 41 -2.39 8.86 -5.78
C ARG A 41 -1.41 9.58 -6.69
N LEU A 42 -0.48 10.33 -6.11
CA LEU A 42 0.57 11.00 -6.88
C LEU A 42 1.46 9.99 -7.59
N PHE A 43 1.88 8.93 -6.90
CA PHE A 43 2.70 7.89 -7.49
C PHE A 43 1.96 7.13 -8.59
N GLU A 44 0.68 6.82 -8.38
CA GLU A 44 -0.13 6.21 -9.43
C GLU A 44 -0.23 7.12 -10.66
N ALA A 45 -0.48 8.42 -10.46
CA ALA A 45 -0.56 9.40 -11.54
C ALA A 45 0.76 9.55 -12.29
N MET A 46 1.89 9.34 -11.61
CA MET A 46 3.22 9.37 -12.22
C MET A 46 3.53 8.10 -13.04
N GLY A 47 2.68 7.09 -13.01
CA GLY A 47 2.82 5.88 -13.80
C GLY A 47 3.50 4.71 -13.10
N PHE A 48 3.72 4.78 -11.78
CA PHE A 48 4.25 3.63 -11.05
C PHE A 48 3.21 2.51 -11.01
N GLU A 49 3.66 1.29 -11.26
CA GLU A 49 2.79 0.12 -11.42
C GLU A 49 2.49 -0.59 -10.10
N ALA A 50 3.22 -0.28 -9.05
CA ALA A 50 3.01 -0.81 -7.70
C ALA A 50 3.53 0.20 -6.67
N ILE A 51 3.00 0.12 -5.45
CA ILE A 51 3.31 1.06 -4.38
C ILE A 51 3.65 0.28 -3.12
N GLN A 52 4.65 0.75 -2.38
CA GLN A 52 4.99 0.24 -1.06
C GLN A 52 4.34 1.13 0.00
N CYS A 53 3.62 0.51 0.94
CA CYS A 53 3.16 1.19 2.14
C CYS A 53 4.34 1.25 3.12
N THR A 54 4.88 2.45 3.35
CA THR A 54 6.10 2.59 4.15
C THR A 54 5.82 2.82 5.62
N SER A 55 6.30 1.92 6.49
CA SER A 55 6.14 2.02 7.94
C SER A 55 6.84 3.25 8.52
N GLY A 56 8.04 3.55 8.04
CA GLY A 56 8.79 4.74 8.48
C GLY A 56 8.08 6.04 8.11
N GLY A 57 7.54 6.13 6.91
CA GLY A 57 6.77 7.29 6.46
C GLY A 57 5.46 7.44 7.24
N ILE A 58 4.78 6.35 7.56
CA ILE A 58 3.55 6.37 8.37
C ILE A 58 3.89 6.85 9.79
N ALA A 59 4.94 6.34 10.40
CA ALA A 59 5.38 6.79 11.72
C ALA A 59 5.71 8.29 11.71
N ALA A 60 6.42 8.77 10.70
CA ALA A 60 6.74 10.19 10.55
C ALA A 60 5.48 11.04 10.41
N GLY A 61 4.46 10.55 9.72
CA GLY A 61 3.17 11.22 9.58
C GLY A 61 2.44 11.44 10.90
N PHE A 62 2.69 10.58 11.90
CA PHE A 62 2.20 10.76 13.27
C PHE A 62 3.16 11.56 14.15
N GLY A 63 4.30 11.99 13.63
CA GLY A 63 5.32 12.68 14.43
C GLY A 63 6.20 11.74 15.23
N TYR A 64 6.19 10.45 14.92
CA TYR A 64 7.02 9.44 15.60
C TYR A 64 8.31 9.20 14.83
N THR A 65 9.35 8.77 15.55
CA THR A 65 10.55 8.22 14.89
C THR A 65 10.28 6.79 14.43
N ASP A 66 11.00 6.36 13.41
CA ASP A 66 10.88 4.97 12.94
C ASP A 66 11.31 4.01 14.07
N GLY A 67 10.47 3.02 14.33
CA GLY A 67 10.65 2.11 15.47
C GLY A 67 9.87 2.50 16.72
N GLU A 68 9.29 3.70 16.80
CA GLU A 68 8.34 4.05 17.84
C GLU A 68 6.99 3.36 17.59
N VAL A 69 6.19 3.29 18.65
CA VAL A 69 4.96 2.51 18.62
C VAL A 69 3.86 3.26 17.88
N VAL A 70 3.69 2.91 16.61
CA VAL A 70 2.42 3.14 15.90
C VAL A 70 1.53 1.95 16.27
N THR A 71 0.30 2.21 16.71
CA THR A 71 -0.59 1.12 17.10
C THR A 71 -0.96 0.27 15.87
N LEU A 72 -1.28 -1.00 16.09
CA LEU A 72 -1.78 -1.88 15.03
C LEU A 72 -3.00 -1.29 14.34
N GLU A 73 -3.91 -0.71 15.13
CA GLU A 73 -5.12 -0.07 14.60
C GLU A 73 -4.80 1.12 13.69
N GLU A 74 -3.86 1.98 14.10
CA GLU A 74 -3.40 3.12 13.27
C GLU A 74 -2.75 2.63 11.98
N THR A 75 -1.90 1.62 12.06
CA THR A 75 -1.22 1.04 10.89
C THR A 75 -2.22 0.43 9.92
N LEU A 76 -3.17 -0.35 10.41
CA LEU A 76 -4.20 -0.96 9.57
C LEU A 76 -5.09 0.09 8.91
N HIS A 77 -5.45 1.13 9.63
CA HIS A 77 -6.27 2.21 9.08
C HIS A 77 -5.57 2.92 7.92
N LEU A 78 -4.33 3.33 8.10
CA LEU A 78 -3.58 4.02 7.04
C LEU A 78 -3.25 3.10 5.87
N SER A 79 -2.90 1.85 6.13
CA SER A 79 -2.68 0.88 5.07
C SER A 79 -3.92 0.68 4.22
N LYS A 80 -5.09 0.63 4.85
CA LYS A 80 -6.37 0.54 4.14
C LYS A 80 -6.63 1.80 3.31
N VAL A 81 -6.42 2.98 3.87
CA VAL A 81 -6.58 4.26 3.15
C VAL A 81 -5.67 4.28 1.91
N ILE A 82 -4.42 3.91 2.05
CA ILE A 82 -3.47 3.87 0.93
C ILE A 82 -3.94 2.88 -0.14
N ALA A 83 -4.30 1.67 0.25
CA ALA A 83 -4.74 0.62 -0.68
C ALA A 83 -6.02 1.01 -1.43
N GLU A 84 -6.95 1.67 -0.77
CA GLU A 84 -8.22 2.10 -1.38
C GLU A 84 -8.08 3.36 -2.24
N SER A 85 -6.98 4.12 -2.09
CA SER A 85 -6.75 5.35 -2.84
C SER A 85 -6.34 5.12 -4.28
N VAL A 86 -5.84 3.95 -4.61
CA VAL A 86 -5.24 3.61 -5.91
C VAL A 86 -5.79 2.30 -6.46
N THR A 87 -5.56 2.08 -7.74
CA THR A 87 -5.95 0.83 -8.42
C THR A 87 -4.77 -0.11 -8.63
N VAL A 88 -3.53 0.38 -8.48
CA VAL A 88 -2.33 -0.44 -8.57
C VAL A 88 -2.11 -1.25 -7.29
N PRO A 89 -1.36 -2.38 -7.36
CA PRO A 89 -1.07 -3.16 -6.16
C PRO A 89 -0.29 -2.38 -5.12
N VAL A 90 -0.64 -2.58 -3.86
CA VAL A 90 0.05 -1.99 -2.70
C VAL A 90 0.61 -3.12 -1.84
N ASN A 91 1.92 -3.07 -1.60
CA ASN A 91 2.60 -4.01 -0.72
C ASN A 91 2.77 -3.36 0.67
N GLY A 92 2.28 -4.04 1.66
CA GLY A 92 2.32 -3.55 3.04
C GLY A 92 3.39 -4.18 3.90
#